data_08653c484e7992ce798f8873fdca9a01
#
_entry.id   08653c484e7992ce798f8873fdca9a01
#
_cell.length_a   1.000
_cell.length_b   1.000
_cell.length_c   1.000
_cell.angle_alpha   90.00
_cell.angle_beta   90.00
_cell.angle_gamma   90.00
#
_symmetry.space_group_name_H-M   'P 1'
#
loop_
_entity.id
_entity.type
_entity.pdbx_description
1 polymer ?
#
loop_
_entity_poly.entity_id
_entity_poly.type
_entity_poly.pdbx_seq_one_letter_code
_entity_poly.pdbx_strand_id
1 'polypeptide(L)'
;EAIVVDRHPDYLSTQLGRRWSAEQRLPLFEVQHHHAHIASCMVEHHLALNPPPLLGIALDGLGYGDQGEIWGGEFLFMSYRHYQRVASFTPIAMPGGNRASREPWRNCVAHLAAVIGWERLSQPTTDLELFTYLQSRPLHTIEQMVHRGVNSPLASSCGRLIDAVACSVGLCRDATSFEGEA
;
A
#
# COMPACT_ATOMS: atom_id res chain seq x y z
N GLU A 1 28.60 4.81 -16.65
CA GLU A 1 27.73 5.42 -15.64
C GLU A 1 26.28 5.38 -16.13
N ALA A 2 25.33 5.30 -15.22
CA ALA A 2 23.89 5.28 -15.50
C ALA A 2 23.12 5.86 -14.31
N ILE A 3 21.91 6.30 -14.54
CA ILE A 3 21.00 6.77 -13.50
C ILE A 3 19.90 5.74 -13.32
N VAL A 4 19.62 5.38 -12.06
CA VAL A 4 18.57 4.45 -11.68
C VAL A 4 17.61 5.18 -10.76
N VAL A 5 16.31 5.10 -11.03
CA VAL A 5 15.26 5.77 -10.27
C VAL A 5 14.07 4.85 -10.05
N ASP A 6 13.22 5.20 -9.08
CA ASP A 6 11.92 4.57 -8.92
C ASP A 6 10.99 4.90 -10.10
N ARG A 7 10.05 4.00 -10.40
CA ARG A 7 9.02 4.24 -11.43
C ARG A 7 7.99 5.30 -11.03
N HIS A 8 7.87 5.62 -9.73
CA HIS A 8 6.88 6.59 -9.28
C HIS A 8 7.14 7.97 -9.92
N PRO A 9 6.22 8.49 -10.75
CA PRO A 9 6.48 9.69 -11.54
C PRO A 9 6.62 10.96 -10.70
N ASP A 10 5.97 11.00 -9.53
CA ASP A 10 5.90 12.19 -8.69
C ASP A 10 7.00 12.26 -7.63
N TYR A 11 7.85 11.23 -7.52
CA TYR A 11 8.97 11.31 -6.61
C TYR A 11 9.99 12.34 -7.11
N LEU A 12 10.38 13.24 -6.21
CA LEU A 12 11.39 14.27 -6.54
C LEU A 12 12.71 13.67 -7.00
N SER A 13 13.11 12.54 -6.43
CA SER A 13 14.29 11.78 -6.85
C SER A 13 14.15 11.26 -8.29
N THR A 14 12.98 10.76 -8.68
CA THR A 14 12.69 10.32 -10.05
C THR A 14 12.75 11.49 -11.03
N GLN A 15 12.11 12.61 -10.69
CA GLN A 15 12.13 13.82 -11.51
C GLN A 15 13.55 14.39 -11.68
N LEU A 16 14.34 14.40 -10.59
CA LEU A 16 15.74 14.82 -10.62
C LEU A 16 16.58 13.90 -11.49
N GLY A 17 16.42 12.58 -11.32
CA GLY A 17 17.16 11.58 -12.11
C GLY A 17 16.85 11.66 -13.60
N ARG A 18 15.58 11.85 -13.98
CA ARG A 18 15.18 12.08 -15.38
C ARG A 18 15.85 13.34 -15.96
N ARG A 19 15.87 14.43 -15.21
CA ARG A 19 16.53 15.67 -15.61
C ARG A 19 18.03 15.47 -15.80
N TRP A 20 18.73 14.86 -14.86
CA TRP A 20 20.15 14.60 -14.94
C TRP A 20 20.51 13.65 -16.08
N SER A 21 19.69 12.62 -16.32
CA SER A 21 19.86 11.73 -17.47
C SER A 21 19.87 12.52 -18.79
N ALA A 22 18.90 13.43 -18.94
CA ALA A 22 18.78 14.25 -20.14
C ALA A 22 19.97 15.23 -20.29
N GLU A 23 20.34 15.94 -19.22
CA GLU A 23 21.42 16.93 -19.21
C GLU A 23 22.80 16.30 -19.47
N GLN A 24 23.06 15.15 -18.87
CA GLN A 24 24.37 14.48 -18.92
C GLN A 24 24.44 13.38 -20.00
N ARG A 25 23.32 13.12 -20.70
CA ARG A 25 23.18 12.05 -21.71
C ARG A 25 23.53 10.67 -21.17
N LEU A 26 23.15 10.39 -19.93
CA LEU A 26 23.35 9.10 -19.28
C LEU A 26 22.13 8.19 -19.47
N PRO A 27 22.32 6.87 -19.60
CA PRO A 27 21.23 5.91 -19.60
C PRO A 27 20.37 6.05 -18.32
N LEU A 28 19.03 6.01 -18.47
CA LEU A 28 18.07 6.02 -17.36
C LEU A 28 17.42 4.64 -17.27
N PHE A 29 17.37 4.11 -16.05
CA PHE A 29 16.65 2.89 -15.72
C PHE A 29 15.60 3.19 -14.65
N GLU A 30 14.35 2.88 -14.93
CA GLU A 30 13.24 3.01 -13.98
C GLU A 30 12.91 1.63 -13.41
N VAL A 31 13.00 1.49 -12.10
CA VAL A 31 12.85 0.22 -11.39
C VAL A 31 11.54 0.20 -10.61
N GLN A 32 10.84 -0.92 -10.64
CA GLN A 32 9.64 -1.13 -9.84
C GLN A 32 10.00 -1.18 -8.35
N HIS A 33 9.25 -0.45 -7.53
CA HIS A 33 9.48 -0.20 -6.11
C HIS A 33 9.73 -1.49 -5.30
N HIS A 34 8.77 -2.41 -5.32
CA HIS A 34 8.84 -3.66 -4.55
C HIS A 34 9.88 -4.64 -5.09
N HIS A 35 10.16 -4.60 -6.41
CA HIS A 35 11.27 -5.35 -6.99
C HIS A 35 12.61 -4.84 -6.45
N ALA A 36 12.76 -3.52 -6.31
CA ALA A 36 13.96 -2.91 -5.73
C ALA A 36 14.14 -3.30 -4.26
N HIS A 37 13.08 -3.29 -3.45
CA HIS A 37 13.13 -3.73 -2.05
C HIS A 37 13.62 -5.17 -1.91
N ILE A 38 13.05 -6.11 -2.68
CA ILE A 38 13.45 -7.51 -2.61
C ILE A 38 14.86 -7.70 -3.17
N ALA A 39 15.22 -7.01 -4.26
CA ALA A 39 16.58 -7.08 -4.81
C ALA A 39 17.62 -6.55 -3.82
N SER A 40 17.31 -5.50 -3.05
CA SER A 40 18.18 -5.02 -1.95
C SER A 40 18.38 -6.10 -0.89
N CYS A 41 17.31 -6.75 -0.44
CA CYS A 41 17.37 -7.87 0.50
C CYS A 41 18.23 -9.03 -0.05
N MET A 42 18.09 -9.36 -1.34
CA MET A 42 18.94 -10.39 -1.99
C MET A 42 20.43 -10.02 -1.94
N VAL A 43 20.75 -8.74 -2.16
CA VAL A 43 22.15 -8.26 -2.07
C VAL A 43 22.68 -8.34 -0.65
N GLU A 44 21.89 -7.93 0.34
CA GLU A 44 22.26 -8.01 1.77
C GLU A 44 22.53 -9.46 2.22
N HIS A 45 21.82 -10.42 1.64
CA HIS A 45 22.02 -11.85 1.88
C HIS A 45 23.05 -12.51 0.95
N HIS A 46 23.82 -11.71 0.21
CA HIS A 46 24.89 -12.16 -0.67
C HIS A 46 24.46 -13.19 -1.73
N LEU A 47 23.24 -13.10 -2.24
CA LEU A 47 22.81 -13.96 -3.35
C LEU A 47 23.62 -13.64 -4.60
N ALA A 48 24.01 -14.68 -5.34
CA ALA A 48 24.74 -14.51 -6.58
C ALA A 48 23.97 -13.65 -7.59
N LEU A 49 24.67 -12.97 -8.53
CA LEU A 49 24.04 -12.10 -9.53
C LEU A 49 23.05 -12.81 -10.48
N ASN A 50 23.19 -14.11 -10.66
CA ASN A 50 22.30 -14.93 -11.46
C ASN A 50 21.74 -16.08 -10.59
N PRO A 51 20.91 -15.78 -9.57
CA PRO A 51 20.31 -16.80 -8.75
C PRO A 51 19.17 -17.47 -9.53
N PRO A 52 18.77 -18.69 -9.18
CA PRO A 52 17.47 -19.20 -9.63
C PRO A 52 16.37 -18.23 -9.18
N PRO A 53 15.27 -18.13 -9.94
CA PRO A 53 14.14 -17.29 -9.51
C PRO A 53 13.64 -17.72 -8.13
N LEU A 54 13.28 -16.73 -7.32
CA LEU A 54 12.77 -16.91 -5.95
C LEU A 54 11.41 -16.24 -5.78
N LEU A 55 10.69 -16.62 -4.75
CA LEU A 55 9.49 -15.92 -4.31
C LEU A 55 9.90 -14.80 -3.34
N GLY A 56 9.74 -13.57 -3.78
CA GLY A 56 9.88 -12.39 -2.93
C GLY A 56 8.53 -11.97 -2.37
N ILE A 57 8.49 -11.61 -1.09
CA ILE A 57 7.31 -11.06 -0.42
C ILE A 57 7.66 -9.64 -0.01
N ALA A 58 6.98 -8.65 -0.59
CA ALA A 58 7.12 -7.25 -0.24
C ALA A 58 5.92 -6.79 0.57
N LEU A 59 6.16 -6.40 1.82
CA LEU A 59 5.15 -5.86 2.73
C LEU A 59 5.48 -4.39 2.98
N ASP A 60 4.63 -3.51 2.47
CA ASP A 60 4.87 -2.08 2.40
C ASP A 60 3.61 -1.28 2.72
N GLY A 61 3.78 0.01 3.00
CA GLY A 61 2.70 0.95 3.19
C GLY A 61 2.01 1.31 1.88
N LEU A 62 2.70 2.00 0.99
CA LEU A 62 2.17 2.48 -0.29
C LEU A 62 3.30 2.52 -1.33
N GLY A 63 3.28 1.61 -2.29
CA GLY A 63 4.19 1.59 -3.42
C GLY A 63 3.45 1.76 -4.76
N TYR A 64 4.16 2.24 -5.76
CA TYR A 64 3.61 2.45 -7.10
C TYR A 64 3.60 1.15 -7.89
N GLY A 65 2.41 0.70 -8.31
CA GLY A 65 2.21 -0.48 -9.12
C GLY A 65 2.52 -0.26 -10.60
N ASP A 66 2.52 -1.34 -11.38
CA ASP A 66 2.93 -1.30 -12.78
C ASP A 66 1.98 -0.49 -13.69
N GLN A 67 0.72 -0.34 -13.30
CA GLN A 67 -0.32 0.40 -14.04
C GLN A 67 -0.86 1.59 -13.24
N GLY A 68 -0.13 2.02 -12.20
CA GLY A 68 -0.53 3.14 -11.35
C GLY A 68 -1.43 2.76 -10.17
N GLU A 69 -1.60 1.46 -9.91
CA GLU A 69 -2.28 0.97 -8.72
C GLU A 69 -1.42 1.19 -7.48
N ILE A 70 -2.04 1.13 -6.32
CA ILE A 70 -1.33 1.18 -5.04
C ILE A 70 -1.04 -0.25 -4.58
N TRP A 71 0.24 -0.60 -4.57
CA TRP A 71 0.76 -1.86 -4.09
C TRP A 71 1.30 -1.74 -2.65
N GLY A 72 1.46 -2.89 -1.96
CA GLY A 72 2.07 -2.93 -0.63
C GLY A 72 1.91 -4.27 0.09
N GLY A 73 1.36 -5.28 -0.58
CA GLY A 73 1.29 -6.66 -0.08
C GLY A 73 1.47 -7.62 -1.24
N GLU A 74 2.71 -7.71 -1.79
CA GLU A 74 2.98 -8.28 -3.08
C GLU A 74 3.81 -9.55 -2.99
N PHE A 75 3.46 -10.52 -3.82
CA PHE A 75 4.21 -11.77 -4.00
C PHE A 75 4.79 -11.78 -5.41
N LEU A 76 6.11 -11.66 -5.51
CA LEU A 76 6.83 -11.55 -6.76
C LEU A 76 7.69 -12.80 -6.98
N PHE A 77 7.45 -13.50 -8.08
CA PHE A 77 8.40 -14.50 -8.55
C PHE A 77 9.48 -13.79 -9.37
N MET A 78 10.73 -13.79 -8.88
CA MET A 78 11.70 -12.84 -9.37
C MET A 78 13.16 -13.29 -9.33
N SER A 79 13.99 -12.55 -10.06
CA SER A 79 15.45 -12.48 -9.98
C SER A 79 15.87 -11.01 -9.91
N TYR A 80 17.16 -10.69 -9.91
CA TYR A 80 17.62 -9.29 -9.98
C TYR A 80 17.14 -8.52 -11.23
N ARG A 81 16.85 -9.23 -12.32
CA ARG A 81 16.55 -8.61 -13.63
C ARG A 81 15.09 -8.61 -14.00
N HIS A 82 14.33 -9.55 -13.49
CA HIS A 82 12.95 -9.79 -13.89
C HIS A 82 12.10 -10.13 -12.68
N TYR A 83 10.86 -9.73 -12.73
CA TYR A 83 9.84 -10.14 -11.77
C TYR A 83 8.51 -10.41 -12.48
N GLN A 84 7.71 -11.24 -11.85
CA GLN A 84 6.32 -11.48 -12.19
C GLN A 84 5.50 -11.41 -10.90
N ARG A 85 4.51 -10.56 -10.87
CA ARG A 85 3.53 -10.53 -9.77
C ARG A 85 2.68 -11.79 -9.84
N VAL A 86 2.79 -12.68 -8.86
CA VAL A 86 2.07 -13.96 -8.83
C VAL A 86 0.87 -13.94 -7.89
N ALA A 87 0.89 -13.07 -6.88
CA ALA A 87 -0.22 -12.85 -5.97
C ALA A 87 -0.10 -11.47 -5.29
N SER A 88 -1.15 -11.04 -4.63
CA SER A 88 -1.17 -9.87 -3.75
C SER A 88 -2.22 -10.05 -2.64
N PHE A 89 -2.16 -9.21 -1.64
CA PHE A 89 -3.31 -9.04 -0.76
C PHE A 89 -4.50 -8.54 -1.58
N THR A 90 -5.71 -8.88 -1.14
CA THR A 90 -6.94 -8.38 -1.77
C THR A 90 -6.96 -6.86 -1.73
N PRO A 91 -7.08 -6.18 -2.88
CA PRO A 91 -7.14 -4.73 -2.89
C PRO A 91 -8.39 -4.23 -2.17
N ILE A 92 -8.21 -3.36 -1.19
CA ILE A 92 -9.27 -2.73 -0.40
C ILE A 92 -9.25 -1.22 -0.66
N ALA A 93 -10.42 -0.60 -0.66
CA ALA A 93 -10.53 0.84 -0.86
C ALA A 93 -9.88 1.61 0.30
N MET A 94 -9.21 2.71 -0.03
CA MET A 94 -8.64 3.68 0.91
C MET A 94 -9.53 4.95 0.93
N PRO A 95 -10.63 4.99 1.70
CA PRO A 95 -11.56 6.11 1.65
C PRO A 95 -10.95 7.39 2.23
N GLY A 96 -10.77 8.38 1.36
CA GLY A 96 -10.05 9.62 1.64
C GLY A 96 -8.60 9.65 1.09
N GLY A 97 -8.17 8.61 0.35
CA GLY A 97 -6.82 8.56 -0.22
C GLY A 97 -5.74 8.71 0.87
N ASN A 98 -4.84 9.68 0.74
CA ASN A 98 -3.79 9.95 1.74
C ASN A 98 -4.32 10.18 3.16
N ARG A 99 -5.59 10.56 3.32
CA ARG A 99 -6.19 10.71 4.65
C ARG A 99 -6.36 9.36 5.35
N ALA A 100 -6.60 8.29 4.60
CA ALA A 100 -6.70 6.94 5.14
C ALA A 100 -5.37 6.46 5.77
N SER A 101 -4.22 6.93 5.28
CA SER A 101 -2.91 6.63 5.89
C SER A 101 -2.69 7.30 7.25
N ARG A 102 -3.50 8.30 7.58
CA ARG A 102 -3.40 9.07 8.84
C ARG A 102 -4.57 8.83 9.78
N GLU A 103 -5.63 8.21 9.32
CA GLU A 103 -6.86 7.94 10.07
C GLU A 103 -7.17 6.44 10.00
N PRO A 104 -6.56 5.58 10.85
CA PRO A 104 -6.66 4.12 10.81
C PRO A 104 -8.09 3.59 10.81
N TRP A 105 -9.04 4.30 11.44
CA TRP A 105 -10.44 3.91 11.44
C TRP A 105 -11.06 3.81 10.04
N ARG A 106 -10.56 4.58 9.06
CA ARG A 106 -11.04 4.52 7.67
C ARG A 106 -10.69 3.19 7.03
N ASN A 107 -9.46 2.72 7.27
CA ASN A 107 -9.00 1.42 6.80
C ASN A 107 -9.75 0.30 7.52
N CYS A 108 -9.97 0.44 8.84
CA CYS A 108 -10.77 -0.52 9.61
C CYS A 108 -12.18 -0.68 9.04
N VAL A 109 -12.89 0.43 8.79
CA VAL A 109 -14.22 0.42 8.16
C VAL A 109 -14.17 -0.27 6.80
N ALA A 110 -13.22 0.10 5.94
CA ALA A 110 -13.14 -0.45 4.58
C ALA A 110 -12.85 -1.96 4.58
N HIS A 111 -11.91 -2.42 5.42
CA HIS A 111 -11.59 -3.85 5.55
C HIS A 111 -12.76 -4.66 6.12
N LEU A 112 -13.40 -4.16 7.18
CA LEU A 112 -14.59 -4.83 7.74
C LEU A 112 -15.73 -4.85 6.74
N ALA A 113 -16.01 -3.73 6.06
CA ALA A 113 -17.07 -3.67 5.05
C ALA A 113 -16.87 -4.67 3.91
N ALA A 114 -15.61 -4.87 3.49
CA ALA A 114 -15.28 -5.83 2.45
C ALA A 114 -15.54 -7.28 2.87
N VAL A 115 -15.49 -7.59 4.17
CA VAL A 115 -15.66 -8.95 4.70
C VAL A 115 -17.10 -9.23 5.17
N ILE A 116 -17.67 -8.29 5.95
CA ILE A 116 -18.98 -8.51 6.59
C ILE A 116 -20.12 -7.69 5.99
N GLY A 117 -19.80 -6.77 5.07
CA GLY A 117 -20.76 -5.88 4.40
C GLY A 117 -21.12 -4.61 5.20
N TRP A 118 -21.54 -3.58 4.48
CA TRP A 118 -21.91 -2.26 5.04
C TRP A 118 -23.13 -2.34 5.95
N GLU A 119 -24.12 -3.15 5.58
CA GLU A 119 -25.32 -3.31 6.36
C GLU A 119 -25.00 -3.78 7.79
N ARG A 120 -24.14 -4.79 7.92
CA ARG A 120 -23.75 -5.34 9.22
C ARG A 120 -22.93 -4.38 10.06
N LEU A 121 -22.11 -3.55 9.43
CA LEU A 121 -21.38 -2.47 10.13
C LEU A 121 -22.30 -1.41 10.72
N SER A 122 -23.41 -1.14 10.04
CA SER A 122 -24.37 -0.09 10.43
C SER A 122 -25.37 -0.56 11.48
N GLN A 123 -25.52 -1.87 11.68
CA GLN A 123 -26.47 -2.43 12.65
C GLN A 123 -25.84 -2.56 14.03
N PRO A 124 -26.55 -2.18 15.11
CA PRO A 124 -26.09 -2.38 16.49
C PRO A 124 -26.22 -3.85 16.89
N THR A 125 -25.36 -4.71 16.37
CA THR A 125 -25.48 -6.17 16.51
C THR A 125 -24.58 -6.80 17.56
N THR A 126 -23.67 -6.03 18.15
CA THR A 126 -22.70 -6.56 19.13
C THR A 126 -22.40 -5.55 20.21
N ASP A 127 -22.15 -6.03 21.43
CA ASP A 127 -21.65 -5.24 22.56
C ASP A 127 -20.15 -4.94 22.44
N LEU A 128 -19.56 -5.14 21.24
CA LEU A 128 -18.15 -4.85 21.01
C LEU A 128 -17.95 -3.34 20.88
N GLU A 129 -17.09 -2.81 21.71
CA GLU A 129 -16.73 -1.39 21.79
C GLU A 129 -16.26 -0.83 20.42
N LEU A 130 -15.57 -1.65 19.61
CA LEU A 130 -15.18 -1.29 18.25
C LEU A 130 -16.39 -0.85 17.40
N PHE A 131 -17.48 -1.59 17.41
CA PHE A 131 -18.65 -1.26 16.59
C PHE A 131 -19.31 0.03 17.07
N THR A 132 -19.44 0.24 18.39
CA THR A 132 -19.92 1.50 18.95
C THR A 132 -19.05 2.67 18.49
N TYR A 133 -17.73 2.51 18.53
CA TYR A 133 -16.78 3.50 18.04
C TYR A 133 -16.96 3.78 16.54
N LEU A 134 -17.01 2.75 15.70
CA LEU A 134 -17.15 2.91 14.25
C LEU A 134 -18.49 3.54 13.87
N GLN A 135 -19.57 3.21 14.56
CA GLN A 135 -20.91 3.80 14.36
C GLN A 135 -20.96 5.29 14.72
N SER A 136 -20.06 5.78 15.56
CA SER A 136 -19.90 7.23 15.81
C SER A 136 -19.25 7.98 14.64
N ARG A 137 -18.73 7.26 13.63
CA ARG A 137 -18.08 7.82 12.45
C ARG A 137 -19.09 8.00 11.31
N PRO A 138 -18.79 8.85 10.32
CA PRO A 138 -19.69 9.10 9.19
C PRO A 138 -19.71 7.92 8.21
N LEU A 139 -20.15 6.73 8.65
CA LEU A 139 -20.13 5.48 7.88
C LEU A 139 -20.82 5.62 6.53
N HIS A 140 -22.00 6.26 6.49
CA HIS A 140 -22.73 6.47 5.23
C HIS A 140 -21.92 7.28 4.21
N THR A 141 -21.19 8.29 4.66
CA THR A 141 -20.30 9.07 3.76
C THR A 141 -19.18 8.19 3.21
N ILE A 142 -18.54 7.39 4.08
CA ILE A 142 -17.47 6.47 3.68
C ILE A 142 -17.99 5.43 2.68
N GLU A 143 -19.13 4.85 2.95
CA GLU A 143 -19.82 3.91 2.04
C GLU A 143 -20.05 4.52 0.65
N GLN A 144 -20.61 5.74 0.59
CA GLN A 144 -20.83 6.44 -0.67
C GLN A 144 -19.53 6.75 -1.42
N MET A 145 -18.47 7.11 -0.69
CA MET A 145 -17.14 7.35 -1.28
C MET A 145 -16.61 6.07 -1.92
N VAL A 146 -16.68 4.95 -1.22
CA VAL A 146 -16.20 3.65 -1.70
C VAL A 146 -17.02 3.18 -2.90
N HIS A 147 -18.36 3.18 -2.81
CA HIS A 147 -19.23 2.72 -3.90
C HIS A 147 -19.09 3.56 -5.19
N ARG A 148 -18.82 4.86 -5.06
CA ARG A 148 -18.65 5.76 -6.20
C ARG A 148 -17.20 5.91 -6.63
N GLY A 149 -16.25 5.30 -5.94
CA GLY A 149 -14.82 5.45 -6.21
C GLY A 149 -14.28 6.87 -5.96
N VAL A 150 -15.00 7.69 -5.18
CA VAL A 150 -14.59 9.09 -4.94
C VAL A 150 -13.50 9.13 -3.89
N ASN A 151 -12.31 9.55 -4.31
CA ASN A 151 -11.12 9.62 -3.45
C ASN A 151 -10.94 8.36 -2.58
N SER A 152 -11.12 7.20 -3.21
CA SER A 152 -11.08 5.89 -2.55
C SER A 152 -10.34 4.88 -3.44
N PRO A 153 -9.04 5.13 -3.74
CA PRO A 153 -8.26 4.21 -4.57
C PRO A 153 -8.19 2.84 -3.90
N LEU A 154 -8.07 1.80 -4.73
CA LEU A 154 -7.84 0.43 -4.25
C LEU A 154 -6.35 0.23 -3.96
N ALA A 155 -6.03 -0.41 -2.85
CA ALA A 155 -4.67 -0.72 -2.44
C ALA A 155 -4.56 -2.14 -1.89
N SER A 156 -3.53 -2.87 -2.30
CA SER A 156 -3.12 -4.15 -1.71
C SER A 156 -2.18 -3.96 -0.50
N SER A 157 -2.25 -2.83 0.14
CA SER A 157 -1.34 -2.35 1.17
C SER A 157 -1.36 -3.19 2.45
N CYS A 158 -0.20 -3.71 2.83
CA CYS A 158 0.02 -4.33 4.14
C CYS A 158 -0.08 -3.30 5.27
N GLY A 159 0.47 -2.11 5.08
CA GLY A 159 0.40 -1.03 6.07
C GLY A 159 -1.05 -0.65 6.40
N ARG A 160 -1.91 -0.55 5.40
CA ARG A 160 -3.35 -0.25 5.63
C ARG A 160 -4.10 -1.38 6.32
N LEU A 161 -3.69 -2.63 6.08
CA LEU A 161 -4.22 -3.77 6.85
C LEU A 161 -3.79 -3.69 8.32
N ILE A 162 -2.52 -3.35 8.59
CA ILE A 162 -2.00 -3.17 9.96
C ILE A 162 -2.73 -2.03 10.66
N ASP A 163 -2.95 -0.89 9.99
CA ASP A 163 -3.75 0.22 10.53
C ASP A 163 -5.18 -0.24 10.90
N ALA A 164 -5.80 -1.06 10.06
CA ALA A 164 -7.13 -1.60 10.34
C ALA A 164 -7.14 -2.52 11.57
N VAL A 165 -6.10 -3.35 11.73
CA VAL A 165 -5.93 -4.21 12.91
C VAL A 165 -5.68 -3.37 14.15
N ALA A 166 -4.77 -2.39 14.11
CA ALA A 166 -4.45 -1.48 15.21
C ALA A 166 -5.73 -0.76 15.70
N CYS A 167 -6.52 -0.21 14.77
CA CYS A 167 -7.80 0.39 15.10
C CYS A 167 -8.74 -0.61 15.78
N SER A 168 -8.78 -1.86 15.31
CA SER A 168 -9.66 -2.89 15.85
C SER A 168 -9.34 -3.24 17.31
N VAL A 169 -8.06 -3.22 17.69
CA VAL A 169 -7.60 -3.49 19.07
C VAL A 169 -7.49 -2.22 19.92
N GLY A 170 -7.90 -1.07 19.43
CA GLY A 170 -7.97 0.18 20.19
C GLY A 170 -6.72 1.06 20.12
N LEU A 171 -5.78 0.76 19.20
CA LEU A 171 -4.57 1.54 19.03
C LEU A 171 -4.76 2.57 17.90
N CYS A 172 -4.26 3.80 18.10
CA CYS A 172 -4.21 4.88 17.12
C CYS A 172 -5.48 5.06 16.26
N ARG A 173 -6.67 4.83 16.84
CA ARG A 173 -7.93 4.78 16.08
C ARG A 173 -8.22 6.02 15.26
N ASP A 174 -8.05 7.20 15.88
CA ASP A 174 -8.46 8.47 15.30
C ASP A 174 -7.46 9.03 14.30
N ALA A 175 -6.20 9.01 14.68
CA ALA A 175 -5.11 9.56 13.87
C ALA A 175 -3.77 8.99 14.27
N THR A 176 -2.84 8.98 13.32
CA THR A 176 -1.42 8.71 13.51
C THR A 176 -0.61 9.99 13.26
N SER A 177 0.47 10.16 14.01
CA SER A 177 1.39 11.30 13.89
C SER A 177 2.44 11.06 12.79
N PHE A 178 2.79 9.79 12.56
CA PHE A 178 3.73 9.37 11.53
C PHE A 178 3.32 8.00 10.96
N GLU A 179 3.84 7.66 9.80
CA GLU A 179 3.57 6.37 9.15
C GLU A 179 4.24 5.23 9.93
N GLY A 180 3.46 4.17 10.20
CA GLY A 180 3.91 3.02 10.98
C GLY A 180 3.79 3.18 12.50
N GLU A 181 3.07 4.19 12.99
CA GLU A 181 2.74 4.35 14.41
C GLU A 181 1.69 3.34 14.89
N ALA A 182 0.81 2.92 13.98
CA ALA A 182 -0.27 1.97 14.24
C ALA A 182 0.16 0.51 14.11
#